data_7f631139b50efdcaf0bf8793c3a5f89d
#
_entry.id   7f631139b50efdcaf0bf8793c3a5f89d
#
_cell.length_a   1.000
_cell.length_b   1.000
_cell.length_c   1.000
_cell.angle_alpha   90.00
_cell.angle_beta   90.00
_cell.angle_gamma   90.00
#
_symmetry.space_group_name_H-M   'P 1'
#
loop_
_entity.id
_entity.type
_entity.pdbx_description
1 polymer ?
#
loop_
_entity_poly.entity_id
_entity_poly.type
_entity_poly.pdbx_seq_one_letter_code
_entity_poly.pdbx_strand_id
1 'polypeptide(L)'
;MDSRNLDKAIEIYARLIQGETIAKASRENSALYEDYYGNAEVYEIVGNLLKKLNLSIYEYNEALYITPGEGNRVFGYTNDDMKRILGLRLNKELFLCYFLMYVILLYFYKDSGSYQFREFIKPEKVIEETSASGYSEAYWDANRQ
;
A
#
# COMPACT_ATOMS: atom_id res chain seq x y z
N MET A 1 -29.35 11.82 -11.17
CA MET A 1 -28.26 10.82 -11.12
C MET A 1 -28.50 9.81 -12.23
N ASP A 2 -27.58 9.75 -13.18
CA ASP A 2 -27.67 8.76 -14.27
C ASP A 2 -27.32 7.37 -13.70
N SER A 3 -28.19 6.38 -13.90
CA SER A 3 -27.96 5.02 -13.40
C SER A 3 -26.67 4.41 -13.93
N ARG A 4 -26.25 4.76 -15.14
CA ARG A 4 -24.98 4.32 -15.74
C ARG A 4 -23.77 4.88 -15.02
N ASN A 5 -23.82 6.11 -14.55
CA ASN A 5 -22.73 6.73 -13.78
C ASN A 5 -22.62 6.10 -12.39
N LEU A 6 -23.77 5.74 -11.80
CA LEU A 6 -23.78 5.01 -10.54
C LEU A 6 -23.17 3.61 -10.70
N ASP A 7 -23.53 2.87 -11.76
CA ASP A 7 -22.97 1.52 -12.01
C ASP A 7 -21.46 1.57 -12.20
N LYS A 8 -20.96 2.54 -12.98
CA LYS A 8 -19.51 2.77 -13.16
C LYS A 8 -18.81 3.11 -11.85
N ALA A 9 -19.38 3.97 -11.05
CA ALA A 9 -18.83 4.37 -9.75
C ALA A 9 -18.77 3.17 -8.79
N ILE A 10 -19.81 2.35 -8.78
CA ILE A 10 -19.84 1.12 -7.96
C ILE A 10 -18.81 0.11 -8.45
N GLU A 11 -18.61 -0.04 -9.75
CA GLU A 11 -17.60 -0.94 -10.30
C GLU A 11 -16.18 -0.50 -9.92
N ILE A 12 -15.87 0.80 -10.07
CA ILE A 12 -14.60 1.37 -9.64
C ILE A 12 -14.37 1.10 -8.14
N TYR A 13 -15.37 1.44 -7.33
CA TYR A 13 -15.34 1.20 -5.89
C TYR A 13 -15.09 -0.28 -5.54
N ALA A 14 -15.85 -1.19 -6.16
CA ALA A 14 -15.74 -2.62 -5.89
C ALA A 14 -14.37 -3.19 -6.23
N ARG A 15 -13.77 -2.80 -7.35
CA ARG A 15 -12.43 -3.23 -7.75
C ARG A 15 -11.36 -2.71 -6.81
N LEU A 16 -11.42 -1.42 -6.45
CA LEU A 16 -10.48 -0.83 -5.51
C LEU A 16 -10.54 -1.49 -4.13
N ILE A 17 -11.75 -1.80 -3.62
CA ILE A 17 -11.93 -2.51 -2.33
C ILE A 17 -11.38 -3.93 -2.38
N GLN A 18 -11.43 -4.60 -3.51
CA GLN A 18 -10.83 -5.92 -3.71
C GLN A 18 -9.31 -5.90 -3.84
N GLY A 19 -8.70 -4.71 -3.80
CA GLY A 19 -7.26 -4.52 -3.91
C GLY A 19 -6.75 -4.49 -5.35
N GLU A 20 -7.65 -4.37 -6.33
CA GLU A 20 -7.24 -4.17 -7.72
C GLU A 20 -6.73 -2.76 -7.95
N THR A 21 -5.77 -2.63 -8.84
CA THR A 21 -5.26 -1.35 -9.32
C THR A 21 -6.00 -0.95 -10.60
N ILE A 22 -6.59 0.22 -10.63
CA ILE A 22 -7.20 0.79 -11.83
C ILE A 22 -6.19 1.72 -12.49
N ALA A 23 -5.67 1.31 -13.65
CA ALA A 23 -4.58 2.03 -14.31
C ALA A 23 -4.92 2.39 -15.75
N LYS A 24 -4.47 3.56 -16.19
CA LYS A 24 -4.63 4.04 -17.57
C LYS A 24 -3.98 3.11 -18.58
N ALA A 25 -2.83 2.51 -18.24
CA ALA A 25 -2.13 1.57 -19.11
C ALA A 25 -2.68 0.13 -19.06
N SER A 26 -3.66 -0.15 -18.21
CA SER A 26 -4.26 -1.48 -18.09
C SER A 26 -5.18 -1.78 -19.26
N ARG A 27 -5.07 -2.98 -19.83
CA ARG A 27 -6.00 -3.44 -20.89
C ARG A 27 -7.40 -3.73 -20.35
N GLU A 28 -7.50 -4.08 -19.08
CA GLU A 28 -8.74 -4.55 -18.47
C GLU A 28 -9.58 -3.42 -17.88
N ASN A 29 -8.93 -2.39 -17.35
CA ASN A 29 -9.63 -1.36 -16.58
C ASN A 29 -9.27 0.09 -16.92
N SER A 30 -8.57 0.33 -18.05
CA SER A 30 -8.28 1.69 -18.51
C SER A 30 -9.54 2.52 -18.74
N ALA A 31 -10.63 1.90 -19.18
CA ALA A 31 -11.91 2.58 -19.36
C ALA A 31 -12.48 3.10 -18.03
N LEU A 32 -12.28 2.38 -16.93
CA LEU A 32 -12.68 2.82 -15.59
C LEU A 32 -11.83 3.99 -15.09
N TYR A 33 -10.53 3.99 -15.42
CA TYR A 33 -9.65 5.12 -15.15
C TYR A 33 -10.12 6.39 -15.88
N GLU A 34 -10.43 6.27 -17.17
CA GLU A 34 -10.94 7.38 -17.97
C GLU A 34 -12.31 7.85 -17.48
N ASP A 35 -13.22 6.94 -17.11
CA ASP A 35 -14.51 7.27 -16.52
C ASP A 35 -14.37 8.04 -15.20
N TYR A 36 -13.41 7.66 -14.35
CA TYR A 36 -13.15 8.35 -13.07
C TYR A 36 -12.73 9.80 -13.27
N TYR A 37 -11.83 10.08 -14.21
CA TYR A 37 -11.36 11.45 -14.47
C TYR A 37 -12.23 12.23 -15.43
N GLY A 38 -12.86 11.58 -16.39
CA GLY A 38 -13.67 12.21 -17.42
C GLY A 38 -15.10 12.51 -17.00
N ASN A 39 -15.57 11.97 -15.87
CA ASN A 39 -16.95 12.12 -15.43
C ASN A 39 -17.03 12.61 -13.98
N ALA A 40 -17.37 13.87 -13.79
CA ALA A 40 -17.45 14.51 -12.48
C ALA A 40 -18.45 13.81 -11.53
N GLU A 41 -19.57 13.28 -12.05
CA GLU A 41 -20.55 12.56 -11.22
C GLU A 41 -19.98 11.22 -10.72
N VAL A 42 -19.27 10.48 -11.58
CA VAL A 42 -18.57 9.23 -11.18
C VAL A 42 -17.51 9.53 -10.11
N TYR A 43 -16.68 10.53 -10.34
CA TYR A 43 -15.67 10.99 -9.39
C TYR A 43 -16.26 11.29 -8.01
N GLU A 44 -17.35 12.08 -7.98
CA GLU A 44 -18.02 12.47 -6.74
C GLU A 44 -18.62 11.26 -6.00
N ILE A 45 -19.30 10.37 -6.72
CA ILE A 45 -19.91 9.18 -6.13
C ILE A 45 -18.85 8.27 -5.50
N VAL A 46 -17.76 7.98 -6.23
CA VAL A 46 -16.65 7.17 -5.72
C VAL A 46 -16.04 7.80 -4.47
N GLY A 47 -15.74 9.09 -4.51
CA GLY A 47 -15.21 9.83 -3.38
C GLY A 47 -16.12 9.78 -2.15
N ASN A 48 -17.41 9.95 -2.34
CA ASN A 48 -18.41 9.89 -1.25
C ASN A 48 -18.51 8.48 -0.64
N LEU A 49 -18.47 7.42 -1.46
CA LEU A 49 -18.49 6.04 -0.98
C LEU A 49 -17.24 5.72 -0.14
N LEU A 50 -16.06 6.06 -0.65
CA LEU A 50 -14.80 5.82 0.06
C LEU A 50 -14.73 6.61 1.37
N LYS A 51 -15.15 7.88 1.36
CA LYS A 51 -15.18 8.72 2.56
C LYS A 51 -16.07 8.14 3.67
N LYS A 52 -17.22 7.55 3.33
CA LYS A 52 -18.12 6.91 4.30
C LYS A 52 -17.49 5.70 4.99
N LEU A 53 -16.54 5.05 4.35
CA LEU A 53 -15.78 3.93 4.89
C LEU A 53 -14.44 4.33 5.52
N ASN A 54 -14.18 5.65 5.66
CA ASN A 54 -12.90 6.17 6.10
C ASN A 54 -11.73 5.62 5.27
N LEU A 55 -11.91 5.65 3.94
CA LEU A 55 -10.90 5.31 2.95
C LEU A 55 -10.54 6.56 2.15
N SER A 56 -9.30 6.63 1.70
CA SER A 56 -8.81 7.67 0.80
C SER A 56 -8.35 7.06 -0.51
N ILE A 57 -8.62 7.75 -1.61
CA ILE A 57 -8.12 7.41 -2.94
C ILE A 57 -6.92 8.30 -3.27
N TYR A 58 -5.93 7.75 -3.91
CA TYR A 58 -4.78 8.49 -4.42
C TYR A 58 -4.34 7.94 -5.77
N GLU A 59 -3.67 8.78 -6.53
CA GLU A 59 -3.08 8.42 -7.80
C GLU A 59 -1.56 8.34 -7.71
N TYR A 60 -1.01 7.33 -8.32
CA TYR A 60 0.42 7.20 -8.54
C TYR A 60 0.69 6.51 -9.88
N ASN A 61 1.56 7.09 -10.72
CA ASN A 61 1.91 6.55 -12.03
C ASN A 61 0.68 6.26 -12.93
N GLU A 62 -0.26 7.18 -13.03
CA GLU A 62 -1.51 7.01 -13.79
C GLU A 62 -2.30 5.76 -13.34
N ALA A 63 -2.25 5.42 -12.05
CA ALA A 63 -3.01 4.34 -11.45
C ALA A 63 -3.66 4.79 -10.15
N LEU A 64 -4.87 4.31 -9.91
CA LEU A 64 -5.66 4.61 -8.72
C LEU A 64 -5.47 3.54 -7.67
N TYR A 65 -5.30 3.98 -6.43
CA TYR A 65 -5.14 3.15 -5.24
C TYR A 65 -6.04 3.66 -4.11
N ILE A 66 -6.39 2.79 -3.20
CA ILE A 66 -7.02 3.19 -1.94
C ILE A 66 -6.10 2.90 -0.77
N THR A 67 -6.28 3.68 0.29
CA THR A 67 -5.64 3.47 1.58
C THR A 67 -6.64 3.66 2.70
N PRO A 68 -6.59 2.87 3.78
CA PRO A 68 -7.40 3.11 4.96
C PRO A 68 -6.97 4.41 5.63
N GLY A 69 -7.96 5.19 6.08
CA GLY A 69 -7.74 6.37 6.90
C GLY A 69 -7.22 5.98 8.30
N GLU A 70 -6.70 6.96 9.01
CA GLU A 70 -6.23 6.77 10.38
C GLU A 70 -7.35 6.22 11.27
N GLY A 71 -7.02 5.19 12.04
CA GLY A 71 -7.96 4.51 12.93
C GLY A 71 -9.03 3.65 12.24
N ASN A 72 -8.91 3.42 10.93
CA ASN A 72 -9.82 2.52 10.22
C ASN A 72 -9.63 1.07 10.69
N ARG A 73 -10.66 0.52 11.36
CA ARG A 73 -10.62 -0.84 11.91
C ARG A 73 -11.17 -1.91 10.96
N VAL A 74 -11.82 -1.51 9.88
CA VAL A 74 -12.43 -2.44 8.91
C VAL A 74 -11.39 -2.85 7.86
N PHE A 75 -10.63 -1.89 7.35
CA PHE A 75 -9.65 -2.09 6.27
C PHE A 75 -8.20 -1.92 6.71
N GLY A 76 -8.00 -1.44 7.95
CA GLY A 76 -6.67 -1.31 8.55
C GLY A 76 -6.39 -2.42 9.56
N TYR A 77 -5.14 -2.61 9.90
CA TYR A 77 -4.68 -3.57 10.88
C TYR A 77 -4.10 -2.86 12.10
N THR A 78 -4.44 -3.36 13.29
CA THR A 78 -3.77 -2.93 14.53
C THR A 78 -2.41 -3.64 14.67
N ASN A 79 -1.56 -3.15 15.59
CA ASN A 79 -0.31 -3.85 15.91
C ASN A 79 -0.55 -5.27 16.41
N ASP A 80 -1.63 -5.49 17.16
CA ASP A 80 -1.99 -6.83 17.65
C ASP A 80 -2.43 -7.74 16.52
N ASP A 81 -3.18 -7.23 15.54
CA ASP A 81 -3.54 -7.99 14.33
C ASP A 81 -2.30 -8.36 13.53
N MET A 82 -1.37 -7.42 13.35
CA MET A 82 -0.13 -7.66 12.62
C MET A 82 0.75 -8.68 13.32
N LYS A 83 0.89 -8.61 14.65
CA LYS A 83 1.61 -9.62 15.44
C LYS A 83 1.01 -11.00 15.23
N ARG A 84 -0.30 -11.13 15.28
CA ARG A 84 -1.00 -12.40 15.08
C ARG A 84 -0.78 -12.96 13.69
N ILE A 85 -0.91 -12.13 12.64
CA ILE A 85 -0.72 -12.53 11.24
C ILE A 85 0.71 -13.01 10.98
N LEU A 86 1.69 -12.31 11.55
CA LEU A 86 3.12 -12.62 11.39
C LEU A 86 3.64 -13.67 12.36
N GLY A 87 2.81 -14.16 13.29
CA GLY A 87 3.22 -15.13 14.31
C GLY A 87 4.16 -14.55 15.37
N LEU A 88 4.09 -13.26 15.62
CA LEU A 88 4.95 -12.54 16.57
C LEU A 88 4.27 -12.39 17.92
N ARG A 89 5.05 -12.29 18.99
CA ARG A 89 4.53 -12.11 20.36
C ARG A 89 4.78 -10.71 20.91
N LEU A 90 5.92 -10.12 20.58
CA LEU A 90 6.39 -8.87 21.19
C LEU A 90 6.30 -7.71 20.19
N ASN A 91 6.01 -6.51 20.70
CA ASN A 91 6.00 -5.30 19.88
C ASN A 91 7.38 -5.01 19.29
N LYS A 92 8.47 -5.32 19.99
CA LYS A 92 9.83 -5.15 19.45
C LYS A 92 10.09 -5.98 18.20
N GLU A 93 9.54 -7.19 18.14
CA GLU A 93 9.63 -8.03 16.94
C GLU A 93 8.85 -7.44 15.76
N LEU A 94 7.67 -6.90 16.04
CA LEU A 94 6.86 -6.21 15.04
C LEU A 94 7.56 -4.97 14.50
N PHE A 95 8.13 -4.13 15.37
CA PHE A 95 8.88 -2.94 14.93
C PHE A 95 10.13 -3.30 14.16
N LEU A 96 10.80 -4.40 14.50
CA LEU A 96 11.89 -4.92 13.71
C LEU A 96 11.44 -5.33 12.30
N CYS A 97 10.30 -6.02 12.19
CA CYS A 97 9.71 -6.36 10.88
C CYS A 97 9.41 -5.12 10.05
N TYR A 98 8.83 -4.07 10.65
CA TYR A 98 8.57 -2.79 9.97
C TYR A 98 9.87 -2.11 9.53
N PHE A 99 10.89 -2.12 10.38
CA PHE A 99 12.20 -1.58 10.05
C PHE A 99 12.84 -2.31 8.87
N LEU A 100 12.83 -3.64 8.88
CA LEU A 100 13.35 -4.45 7.76
C LEU A 100 12.57 -4.20 6.47
N MET A 101 11.25 -4.09 6.55
CA MET A 101 10.43 -3.74 5.40
C MET A 101 10.80 -2.35 4.86
N TYR A 102 11.03 -1.37 5.73
CA TYR A 102 11.48 -0.04 5.35
C TYR A 102 12.84 -0.08 4.65
N VAL A 103 13.81 -0.84 5.16
CA VAL A 103 15.12 -1.03 4.52
C VAL A 103 14.97 -1.65 3.14
N ILE A 104 14.11 -2.66 2.99
CA ILE A 104 13.81 -3.29 1.70
C ILE A 104 13.22 -2.28 0.72
N LEU A 105 12.25 -1.49 1.16
CA LEU A 105 11.65 -0.45 0.32
C LEU A 105 12.67 0.61 -0.10
N LEU A 106 13.53 1.08 0.81
CA LEU A 106 14.60 2.01 0.48
C LEU A 106 15.57 1.43 -0.55
N TYR A 107 15.88 0.13 -0.46
CA TYR A 107 16.74 -0.53 -1.44
C TYR A 107 16.14 -0.50 -2.84
N PHE A 108 14.83 -0.72 -2.98
CA PHE A 108 14.15 -0.67 -4.27
C PHE A 108 13.98 0.75 -4.81
N TYR A 109 13.86 1.76 -3.94
CA TYR A 109 13.59 3.15 -4.32
C TYR A 109 14.76 4.12 -4.09
N LYS A 110 15.95 3.62 -3.76
CA LYS A 110 17.13 4.43 -3.41
C LYS A 110 17.57 5.37 -4.53
N ASP A 111 17.33 5.01 -5.77
CA ASP A 111 17.68 5.78 -6.95
C ASP A 111 16.41 6.36 -7.61
N SER A 112 15.80 7.34 -6.97
CA SER A 112 14.61 8.01 -7.49
C SER A 112 14.84 8.79 -8.80
N GLY A 113 16.06 8.86 -9.31
CA GLY A 113 16.43 9.47 -10.60
C GLY A 113 16.57 8.48 -11.76
N SER A 114 16.67 7.20 -11.50
CA SER A 114 16.66 6.14 -12.52
C SER A 114 15.65 5.09 -12.10
N TYR A 115 14.57 4.96 -12.86
CA TYR A 115 13.57 3.91 -12.72
C TYR A 115 14.14 2.51 -13.03
N GLN A 116 15.25 2.15 -12.41
CA GLN A 116 15.72 0.77 -12.43
C GLN A 116 14.96 0.01 -11.35
N PHE A 117 13.84 -0.55 -11.77
CA PHE A 117 13.11 -1.51 -10.99
C PHE A 117 14.03 -2.70 -10.72
N ARG A 118 14.50 -2.82 -9.49
CA ARG A 118 15.24 -4.02 -9.09
C ARG A 118 14.23 -5.12 -8.84
N GLU A 119 14.28 -6.16 -9.67
CA GLU A 119 13.31 -7.27 -9.59
C GLU A 119 13.48 -8.14 -8.34
N PHE A 120 14.64 -8.07 -7.67
CA PHE A 120 14.90 -8.87 -6.47
C PHE A 120 15.94 -8.21 -5.56
N ILE A 121 15.89 -8.58 -4.29
CA ILE A 121 16.88 -8.22 -3.28
C ILE A 121 17.44 -9.49 -2.63
N LYS A 122 18.76 -9.55 -2.44
CA LYS A 122 19.41 -10.66 -1.73
C LYS A 122 19.36 -10.41 -0.22
N PRO A 123 19.16 -11.45 0.60
CA PRO A 123 19.17 -11.32 2.07
C PRO A 123 20.42 -10.66 2.62
N GLU A 124 21.58 -10.92 2.04
CA GLU A 124 22.86 -10.32 2.45
C GLU A 124 22.85 -8.79 2.30
N LYS A 125 22.18 -8.26 1.26
CA LYS A 125 22.03 -6.82 1.06
C LYS A 125 21.13 -6.18 2.11
N VAL A 126 20.08 -6.85 2.54
CA VAL A 126 19.22 -6.38 3.62
C VAL A 126 19.99 -6.26 4.92
N ILE A 127 20.82 -7.26 5.23
CA ILE A 127 21.68 -7.27 6.42
C ILE A 127 22.70 -6.15 6.37
N GLU A 128 23.38 -5.95 5.24
CA GLU A 128 24.35 -4.89 5.03
C GLU A 128 23.73 -3.50 5.22
N GLU A 129 22.60 -3.20 4.59
CA GLU A 129 21.90 -1.93 4.70
C GLU A 129 21.34 -1.69 6.11
N THR A 130 20.89 -2.73 6.78
CA THR A 130 20.42 -2.68 8.17
C THR A 130 21.57 -2.34 9.11
N SER A 131 22.74 -2.92 8.92
CA SER A 131 23.96 -2.62 9.69
C SER A 131 24.46 -1.19 9.45
N ALA A 132 24.44 -0.74 8.20
CA ALA A 132 24.83 0.63 7.82
C ALA A 132 23.89 1.70 8.40
N SER A 133 22.60 1.35 8.66
CA SER A 133 21.60 2.25 9.26
C SER A 133 21.71 2.40 10.79
N GLY A 134 22.76 1.84 11.42
CA GLY A 134 23.02 2.00 12.86
C GLY A 134 22.34 0.97 13.77
N TYR A 135 21.69 -0.04 13.21
CA TYR A 135 21.31 -1.25 13.96
C TYR A 135 22.57 -2.09 14.17
N SER A 136 23.21 -1.93 15.33
CA SER A 136 24.42 -2.65 15.65
C SER A 136 24.15 -4.15 15.86
N GLU A 137 25.18 -4.98 15.60
CA GLU A 137 25.18 -6.39 15.95
C GLU A 137 24.77 -6.65 17.40
N ALA A 138 25.06 -5.71 18.31
CA ALA A 138 24.64 -5.74 19.70
C ALA A 138 23.11 -5.84 19.88
N TYR A 139 22.31 -5.29 18.99
CA TYR A 139 20.85 -5.42 19.05
C TYR A 139 20.40 -6.86 18.72
N TRP A 140 21.04 -7.48 17.74
CA TRP A 140 20.75 -8.86 17.37
C TRP A 140 21.19 -9.85 18.43
N ASP A 141 22.34 -9.63 19.05
CA ASP A 141 22.88 -10.48 20.11
C ASP A 141 22.08 -10.37 21.41
N ALA A 142 21.62 -9.19 21.76
CA ALA A 142 20.77 -8.97 22.96
C ALA A 142 19.39 -9.67 22.85
N ASN A 143 18.94 -10.06 21.67
CA ASN A 143 17.61 -10.64 21.43
C ASN A 143 17.65 -12.13 21.02
N ARG A 144 18.81 -12.79 21.09
CA ARG A 144 18.97 -14.24 20.83
C ARG A 144 18.62 -15.14 22.02
N GLN A 145 18.27 -14.54 23.17
CA GLN A 145 17.83 -15.30 24.35
C GLN A 145 16.33 -15.50 24.37
#